data_57b429eceb61829b8eeb235dfb9b5c24
#
_entry.id   57b429eceb61829b8eeb235dfb9b5c24
#
_cell.length_a   1.000
_cell.length_b   1.000
_cell.length_c   1.000
_cell.angle_alpha   90.00
_cell.angle_beta   90.00
_cell.angle_gamma   90.00
#
_symmetry.space_group_name_H-M   'P 1'
#
loop_
_entity.id
_entity.type
_entity.pdbx_description
1 polymer ?
#
loop_
_entity_poly.entity_id
_entity_poly.type
_entity_poly.pdbx_seq_one_letter_code
_entity_poly.pdbx_strand_id
1 'polypeptide(L)'
;MTRRCHLLTLALLACLPLSGQTVIGNVLRFPDRIMSGNQIGRISQHRATALPEWDFTEAVFAPDGTRPVSADLDFLRHLRDNNLDIDIHTLLLGSYAPSDTLSWLRGRSLFDQRKIAQAAELFTAIPEDSPFNAPARFHAVVANAYLGSYDPSRIPAAADPYRELSAYQGGALALLRGDKAAWNAAQRGFSHEDYVLGEGERIMEEIARTRFGGRQKKAWAAGLLSAVVPGSGKIYAGRVGEGVSAFLTVGTLGVITAEQWKHHGGSDWRTLLAGSLCTFFYIGNIYGSYLSVSIENDERLTAENTLILYHLHIPLRSLFR
;
A
#
# COMPACT_ATOMS: atom_id res chain seq x y z
N MET A 1 -25.98 -37.34 -37.73
CA MET A 1 -26.26 -36.14 -36.91
C MET A 1 -25.46 -36.06 -35.60
N THR A 2 -24.55 -36.98 -35.32
CA THR A 2 -23.86 -37.12 -34.00
C THR A 2 -22.45 -36.52 -33.91
N ARG A 3 -21.85 -36.07 -35.00
CA ARG A 3 -20.48 -35.51 -34.99
C ARG A 3 -20.39 -33.99 -34.70
N ARG A 4 -21.47 -33.24 -34.79
CA ARG A 4 -21.48 -31.79 -34.51
C ARG A 4 -21.65 -31.40 -33.04
N CYS A 5 -22.18 -32.31 -32.20
CA CYS A 5 -22.32 -32.06 -30.75
C CYS A 5 -21.01 -32.14 -29.97
N HIS A 6 -20.03 -32.93 -30.43
CA HIS A 6 -18.74 -33.07 -29.72
C HIS A 6 -17.78 -31.88 -29.86
N LEU A 7 -17.93 -31.10 -30.93
CA LEU A 7 -17.12 -29.88 -31.13
C LEU A 7 -17.59 -28.72 -30.25
N LEU A 8 -18.90 -28.66 -29.94
CA LEU A 8 -19.48 -27.63 -29.05
C LEU A 8 -19.16 -27.87 -27.57
N THR A 9 -19.08 -29.15 -27.14
CA THR A 9 -18.68 -29.47 -25.77
C THR A 9 -17.19 -29.20 -25.50
N LEU A 10 -16.32 -29.39 -26.48
CA LEU A 10 -14.91 -29.05 -26.38
C LEU A 10 -14.65 -27.53 -26.36
N ALA A 11 -15.45 -26.74 -27.08
CA ALA A 11 -15.36 -25.27 -27.05
C ALA A 11 -15.84 -24.68 -25.70
N LEU A 12 -16.79 -25.30 -25.04
CA LEU A 12 -17.28 -24.88 -23.70
C LEU A 12 -16.29 -25.21 -22.58
N LEU A 13 -15.53 -26.29 -22.69
CA LEU A 13 -14.48 -26.65 -21.72
C LEU A 13 -13.21 -25.80 -21.86
N ALA A 14 -12.95 -25.25 -23.05
CA ALA A 14 -11.82 -24.33 -23.28
C ALA A 14 -12.08 -22.90 -22.78
N CYS A 15 -13.33 -22.55 -22.43
CA CYS A 15 -13.72 -21.25 -21.93
C CYS A 15 -13.82 -21.14 -20.39
N LEU A 16 -13.44 -22.18 -19.65
CA LEU A 16 -13.26 -22.04 -18.21
C LEU A 16 -12.00 -21.19 -17.97
N PRO A 17 -12.14 -20.01 -17.39
CA PRO A 17 -10.97 -19.18 -17.14
C PRO A 17 -10.08 -19.87 -16.11
N LEU A 18 -8.86 -20.19 -16.50
CA LEU A 18 -7.72 -20.39 -15.60
C LEU A 18 -7.42 -19.04 -14.89
N SER A 19 -8.40 -18.52 -14.14
CA SER A 19 -8.36 -17.19 -13.53
C SER A 19 -7.76 -17.20 -12.12
N GLY A 20 -6.94 -18.21 -11.80
CA GLY A 20 -6.32 -18.29 -10.47
C GLY A 20 -4.89 -17.77 -10.37
N GLN A 21 -4.18 -17.52 -11.49
CA GLN A 21 -2.73 -17.24 -11.41
C GLN A 21 -2.23 -15.94 -12.04
N THR A 22 -3.08 -15.13 -12.64
CA THR A 22 -2.66 -13.87 -13.29
C THR A 22 -2.95 -12.61 -12.50
N VAL A 23 -3.60 -12.69 -11.34
CA VAL A 23 -3.94 -11.50 -10.52
C VAL A 23 -2.72 -10.95 -9.76
N ILE A 24 -1.68 -11.76 -9.52
CA ILE A 24 -0.50 -11.33 -8.75
C ILE A 24 0.56 -10.64 -9.64
N GLY A 25 0.55 -10.84 -10.95
CA GLY A 25 1.59 -10.36 -11.86
C GLY A 25 1.46 -8.91 -12.35
N ASN A 26 0.29 -8.31 -12.30
CA ASN A 26 0.03 -6.98 -12.90
C ASN A 26 -0.14 -5.82 -11.91
N VAL A 27 -0.16 -6.08 -10.60
CA VAL A 27 -0.33 -5.05 -9.56
C VAL A 27 0.96 -4.26 -9.31
N LEU A 28 2.11 -4.73 -9.77
CA LEU A 28 3.41 -4.09 -9.58
C LEU A 28 4.13 -3.80 -10.92
N ARG A 29 3.44 -3.25 -11.91
CA ARG A 29 4.15 -2.46 -12.92
C ARG A 29 4.45 -1.09 -12.33
N PHE A 30 5.46 -1.04 -11.47
CA PHE A 30 6.22 0.18 -11.26
C PHE A 30 6.79 0.59 -12.62
N PRO A 31 6.78 1.88 -12.96
CA PRO A 31 7.51 2.33 -14.14
C PRO A 31 8.95 1.84 -14.02
N ASP A 32 9.48 1.23 -15.09
CA ASP A 32 10.78 0.54 -15.17
C ASP A 32 12.02 1.42 -14.82
N ARG A 33 11.83 2.57 -14.20
CA ARG A 33 12.87 3.49 -13.74
C ARG A 33 13.17 3.45 -12.24
N ILE A 34 12.43 2.67 -11.46
CA ILE A 34 12.71 2.55 -10.03
C ILE A 34 13.21 1.14 -9.76
N MET A 35 14.53 1.03 -9.57
CA MET A 35 15.28 -0.13 -9.11
C MET A 35 15.60 -1.20 -10.18
N SER A 36 16.62 -0.96 -10.96
CA SER A 36 17.39 -2.09 -11.47
C SER A 36 18.09 -2.77 -10.28
N GLY A 37 17.83 -4.08 -10.09
CA GLY A 37 18.31 -4.88 -8.94
C GLY A 37 19.84 -4.94 -8.75
N ASN A 38 20.61 -4.19 -9.56
CA ASN A 38 22.06 -4.08 -9.46
C ASN A 38 22.55 -2.99 -8.49
N GLN A 39 21.67 -2.13 -7.96
CA GLN A 39 22.11 -1.13 -6.98
C GLN A 39 21.99 -1.63 -5.53
N ILE A 40 21.09 -2.57 -5.25
CA ILE A 40 20.99 -3.17 -3.91
C ILE A 40 22.19 -4.07 -3.61
N GLY A 41 22.77 -4.73 -4.62
CA GLY A 41 23.96 -5.58 -4.46
C GLY A 41 25.29 -4.83 -4.22
N ARG A 42 25.36 -3.51 -4.51
CA ARG A 42 26.59 -2.75 -4.32
C ARG A 42 26.73 -2.07 -2.95
N ILE A 43 25.66 -1.95 -2.19
CA ILE A 43 25.70 -1.35 -0.84
C ILE A 43 26.13 -2.38 0.20
N SER A 44 25.94 -3.67 -0.06
CA SER A 44 26.29 -4.75 0.89
C SER A 44 27.74 -5.23 0.85
N GLN A 45 28.58 -4.71 -0.07
CA GLN A 45 29.98 -5.16 -0.21
C GLN A 45 31.03 -4.20 0.35
N HIS A 46 30.64 -3.08 0.96
CA HIS A 46 31.61 -2.22 1.62
C HIS A 46 31.78 -2.61 3.10
N ARG A 47 32.83 -3.38 3.32
CA ARG A 47 33.55 -3.61 4.57
C ARG A 47 32.73 -4.13 5.75
N ALA A 48 32.67 -5.45 5.83
CA ALA A 48 32.81 -6.09 7.14
C ALA A 48 34.22 -5.76 7.66
N THR A 49 34.42 -4.61 8.26
CA THR A 49 35.54 -4.39 9.18
C THR A 49 35.30 -5.36 10.33
N ALA A 50 36.27 -6.22 10.61
CA ALA A 50 36.23 -7.11 11.74
C ALA A 50 35.79 -6.33 12.97
N LEU A 51 34.63 -6.72 13.56
CA LEU A 51 34.18 -6.18 14.81
C LEU A 51 35.28 -6.45 15.83
N PRO A 52 35.64 -5.47 16.69
CA PRO A 52 36.50 -5.76 17.80
C PRO A 52 35.90 -6.89 18.62
N GLU A 53 36.71 -7.87 18.98
CA GLU A 53 36.32 -9.00 19.82
C GLU A 53 35.96 -8.42 21.19
N TRP A 54 34.64 -8.29 21.44
CA TRP A 54 34.14 -7.78 22.72
C TRP A 54 34.11 -8.94 23.69
N ASP A 55 34.98 -8.87 24.70
CA ASP A 55 34.96 -9.80 25.82
C ASP A 55 33.78 -9.45 26.75
N PHE A 56 32.70 -10.21 26.62
CA PHE A 56 31.48 -10.03 27.42
C PHE A 56 31.64 -10.46 28.90
N THR A 57 32.81 -10.90 29.32
CA THR A 57 33.05 -11.41 30.69
C THR A 57 33.39 -10.32 31.69
N GLU A 58 33.77 -9.11 31.29
CA GLU A 58 34.00 -7.98 32.21
C GLU A 58 32.89 -6.92 32.17
N ALA A 59 31.66 -7.32 32.39
CA ALA A 59 30.62 -6.37 32.74
C ALA A 59 30.82 -5.94 34.20
N VAL A 60 31.52 -4.84 34.40
CA VAL A 60 31.66 -4.20 35.74
C VAL A 60 30.27 -3.75 36.18
N PHE A 61 29.65 -4.51 37.05
CA PHE A 61 28.44 -4.10 37.76
C PHE A 61 28.80 -2.99 38.74
N ALA A 62 28.10 -1.84 38.65
CA ALA A 62 28.13 -0.88 39.75
C ALA A 62 27.69 -1.57 41.06
N PRO A 63 28.22 -1.15 42.22
CA PRO A 63 27.90 -1.81 43.49
C PRO A 63 26.43 -1.78 43.88
N ASP A 64 25.62 -0.95 43.24
CA ASP A 64 24.18 -0.82 43.42
C ASP A 64 23.36 -1.65 42.38
N GLY A 65 24.03 -2.43 41.54
CA GLY A 65 23.36 -3.25 40.50
C GLY A 65 22.81 -2.47 39.32
N THR A 66 23.04 -1.15 39.25
CA THR A 66 22.63 -0.34 38.09
C THR A 66 23.79 -0.15 37.10
N ARG A 67 23.59 -0.48 35.84
CA ARG A 67 24.56 -0.21 34.78
C ARG A 67 24.57 1.28 34.41
N PRO A 68 25.72 1.88 34.10
CA PRO A 68 25.76 3.22 33.58
C PRO A 68 25.05 3.28 32.22
N VAL A 69 23.98 4.05 32.16
CA VAL A 69 23.08 4.15 31.00
C VAL A 69 23.78 4.61 29.70
N SER A 70 24.89 5.36 29.81
CA SER A 70 25.55 5.99 28.66
C SER A 70 26.22 5.01 27.69
N ALA A 71 26.96 4.03 28.20
CA ALA A 71 27.70 3.08 27.35
C ALA A 71 26.74 2.11 26.61
N ASP A 72 25.65 1.72 27.26
CA ASP A 72 24.66 0.84 26.67
C ASP A 72 23.77 1.56 25.66
N LEU A 73 23.53 2.87 25.81
CA LEU A 73 22.78 3.66 24.81
C LEU A 73 23.54 3.79 23.49
N ASP A 74 24.84 3.95 23.53
CA ASP A 74 25.66 4.01 22.32
C ASP A 74 25.71 2.64 21.62
N PHE A 75 25.78 1.57 22.37
CA PHE A 75 25.65 0.20 21.85
C PHE A 75 24.29 -0.02 21.20
N LEU A 76 23.20 0.37 21.86
CA LEU A 76 21.84 0.25 21.31
C LEU A 76 21.65 1.10 20.06
N ARG A 77 22.20 2.31 20.03
CA ARG A 77 22.23 3.14 18.80
C ARG A 77 22.99 2.44 17.69
N HIS A 78 24.16 1.88 17.99
CA HIS A 78 24.95 1.13 17.02
C HIS A 78 24.18 -0.06 16.44
N LEU A 79 23.51 -0.86 17.27
CA LEU A 79 22.69 -2.00 16.82
C LEU A 79 21.57 -1.53 15.89
N ARG A 80 20.87 -0.46 16.26
CA ARG A 80 19.82 0.12 15.44
C ARG A 80 20.34 0.63 14.10
N ASP A 81 21.42 1.37 14.10
CA ASP A 81 21.95 2.03 12.90
C ASP A 81 22.50 1.02 11.89
N ASN A 82 22.87 -0.16 12.36
CA ASN A 82 23.33 -1.27 11.52
C ASN A 82 22.22 -2.27 11.15
N ASN A 83 20.94 -1.98 11.45
CA ASN A 83 19.81 -2.87 11.21
C ASN A 83 20.03 -4.29 11.77
N LEU A 84 20.73 -4.40 12.87
CA LEU A 84 20.87 -5.68 13.55
C LEU A 84 19.53 -5.97 14.24
N ASP A 85 18.87 -7.05 13.83
CA ASP A 85 17.53 -7.50 14.26
C ASP A 85 17.54 -8.01 15.72
N ILE A 86 18.12 -7.21 16.59
CA ILE A 86 18.07 -7.48 18.04
C ILE A 86 16.87 -6.73 18.57
N ASP A 87 16.01 -7.45 19.25
CA ASP A 87 14.86 -6.87 19.95
C ASP A 87 15.35 -5.97 21.10
N ILE A 88 15.69 -4.71 20.72
CA ILE A 88 16.10 -3.67 21.66
C ILE A 88 15.07 -3.49 22.76
N HIS A 89 13.79 -3.70 22.45
CA HIS A 89 12.71 -3.65 23.43
C HIS A 89 12.88 -4.75 24.50
N THR A 90 13.19 -5.98 24.10
CA THR A 90 13.44 -7.10 25.02
C THR A 90 14.71 -6.89 25.84
N LEU A 91 15.77 -6.39 25.23
CA LEU A 91 17.02 -6.08 25.95
C LEU A 91 16.85 -4.98 27.01
N LEU A 92 15.91 -4.05 26.80
CA LEU A 92 15.66 -2.91 27.67
C LEU A 92 14.56 -3.17 28.73
N LEU A 93 13.83 -4.29 28.62
CA LEU A 93 12.81 -4.66 29.59
C LEU A 93 13.44 -5.07 30.93
N GLY A 94 13.61 -4.13 31.83
CA GLY A 94 13.86 -4.42 33.23
C GLY A 94 15.18 -3.97 33.82
N SER A 95 16.09 -3.36 33.03
CA SER A 95 17.43 -3.06 33.53
C SER A 95 17.73 -1.57 33.73
N TYR A 96 16.83 -0.66 33.33
CA TYR A 96 17.15 0.79 33.29
C TYR A 96 16.04 1.66 33.88
N ALA A 97 16.44 2.74 34.55
CA ALA A 97 15.51 3.78 34.96
C ALA A 97 14.80 4.41 33.73
N PRO A 98 13.50 4.74 33.86
CA PRO A 98 12.77 5.40 32.78
C PRO A 98 13.48 6.70 32.36
N SER A 99 13.78 6.87 31.08
CA SER A 99 14.32 8.10 30.52
C SER A 99 13.69 8.38 29.15
N ASP A 100 13.67 9.64 28.73
CA ASP A 100 13.12 10.04 27.43
C ASP A 100 13.89 9.41 26.29
N THR A 101 15.22 9.31 26.41
CA THR A 101 16.07 8.61 25.44
C THR A 101 15.66 7.16 25.27
N LEU A 102 15.39 6.49 26.39
CA LEU A 102 14.97 5.09 26.39
C LEU A 102 13.57 4.92 25.77
N SER A 103 12.64 5.82 26.10
CA SER A 103 11.29 5.84 25.51
C SER A 103 11.35 6.09 24.00
N TRP A 104 12.21 6.98 23.56
CA TRP A 104 12.48 7.25 22.14
C TRP A 104 13.04 6.02 21.41
N LEU A 105 14.08 5.38 21.94
CA LEU A 105 14.69 4.19 21.31
C LEU A 105 13.71 3.00 21.29
N ARG A 106 12.95 2.79 22.37
CA ARG A 106 11.88 1.77 22.41
C ARG A 106 10.80 2.04 21.39
N GLY A 107 10.34 3.28 21.28
CA GLY A 107 9.33 3.68 20.29
C GLY A 107 9.79 3.39 18.87
N ARG A 108 11.04 3.72 18.53
CA ARG A 108 11.63 3.42 17.22
C ARG A 108 11.75 1.91 16.99
N SER A 109 12.26 1.15 17.95
CA SER A 109 12.37 -0.31 17.84
C SER A 109 11.01 -0.97 17.63
N LEU A 110 9.98 -0.56 18.37
CA LEU A 110 8.62 -1.08 18.20
C LEU A 110 8.04 -0.71 16.83
N PHE A 111 8.33 0.48 16.33
CA PHE A 111 7.91 0.89 14.99
C PHE A 111 8.55 0.00 13.91
N ASP A 112 9.85 -0.28 13.99
CA ASP A 112 10.57 -1.16 13.06
C ASP A 112 10.05 -2.61 13.13
N GLN A 113 9.67 -3.09 14.33
CA GLN A 113 9.01 -4.39 14.54
C GLN A 113 7.53 -4.43 14.10
N ARG A 114 7.01 -3.38 13.50
CA ARG A 114 5.60 -3.25 13.10
C ARG A 114 4.58 -3.27 14.26
N LYS A 115 5.02 -3.07 15.48
CA LYS A 115 4.16 -2.86 16.66
C LYS A 115 3.72 -1.39 16.76
N ILE A 116 3.05 -0.93 15.71
CA ILE A 116 2.81 0.51 15.44
C ILE A 116 2.01 1.19 16.54
N ALA A 117 0.99 0.52 17.09
CA ALA A 117 0.15 1.08 18.17
C ALA A 117 0.97 1.39 19.42
N GLN A 118 1.81 0.44 19.86
CA GLN A 118 2.68 0.62 21.02
C GLN A 118 3.74 1.70 20.79
N ALA A 119 4.28 1.77 19.57
CA ALA A 119 5.21 2.84 19.19
C ALA A 119 4.54 4.22 19.26
N ALA A 120 3.31 4.36 18.76
CA ALA A 120 2.55 5.61 18.80
C ALA A 120 2.30 6.09 20.24
N GLU A 121 1.96 5.18 21.16
CA GLU A 121 1.79 5.48 22.57
C GLU A 121 3.08 6.02 23.20
N LEU A 122 4.22 5.37 22.97
CA LEU A 122 5.51 5.81 23.50
C LEU A 122 5.94 7.16 22.94
N PHE A 123 5.79 7.40 21.65
CA PHE A 123 6.11 8.69 21.04
C PHE A 123 5.24 9.83 21.58
N THR A 124 3.97 9.55 21.84
CA THR A 124 3.04 10.55 22.39
C THR A 124 3.31 10.85 23.87
N ALA A 125 3.88 9.89 24.61
CA ALA A 125 4.18 10.03 26.03
C ALA A 125 5.46 10.83 26.32
N ILE A 126 6.27 11.15 25.32
CA ILE A 126 7.51 11.92 25.53
C ILE A 126 7.18 13.38 25.86
N PRO A 127 7.67 13.92 27.00
CA PRO A 127 7.37 15.26 27.50
C PRO A 127 7.76 16.37 26.51
N GLU A 128 7.11 17.54 26.60
CA GLU A 128 7.35 18.67 25.70
C GLU A 128 8.73 19.31 25.88
N ASP A 129 9.28 19.26 27.09
CA ASP A 129 10.60 19.76 27.44
C ASP A 129 11.75 18.82 27.06
N SER A 130 11.44 17.62 26.63
CA SER A 130 12.40 16.63 26.16
C SER A 130 13.05 17.03 24.83
N PRO A 131 14.39 16.85 24.67
CA PRO A 131 15.05 17.04 23.38
C PRO A 131 14.54 16.08 22.29
N PHE A 132 13.88 14.99 22.69
CA PHE A 132 13.27 14.01 21.78
C PHE A 132 11.81 14.32 21.42
N ASN A 133 11.21 15.39 21.98
CA ASN A 133 9.82 15.70 21.75
C ASN A 133 9.51 15.95 20.26
N ALA A 134 10.28 16.84 19.60
CA ALA A 134 10.04 17.12 18.17
C ALA A 134 10.17 15.87 17.28
N PRO A 135 11.27 15.08 17.34
CA PRO A 135 11.36 13.81 16.62
C PRO A 135 10.22 12.85 16.93
N ALA A 136 9.84 12.72 18.21
CA ALA A 136 8.78 11.82 18.64
C ALA A 136 7.42 12.20 18.08
N ARG A 137 7.08 13.47 18.08
CA ARG A 137 5.82 13.96 17.52
C ARG A 137 5.73 13.69 16.02
N PHE A 138 6.80 13.90 15.24
CA PHE A 138 6.81 13.56 13.82
C PHE A 138 6.67 12.06 13.59
N HIS A 139 7.29 11.20 14.41
CA HIS A 139 7.09 9.75 14.34
C HIS A 139 5.69 9.33 14.77
N ALA A 140 5.11 10.00 15.78
CA ALA A 140 3.72 9.75 16.21
C ALA A 140 2.73 10.03 15.08
N VAL A 141 2.93 11.09 14.28
CA VAL A 141 2.09 11.37 13.10
C VAL A 141 2.13 10.20 12.12
N VAL A 142 3.33 9.72 11.81
CA VAL A 142 3.51 8.59 10.88
C VAL A 142 2.90 7.31 11.45
N ALA A 143 3.15 7.01 12.73
CA ALA A 143 2.58 5.84 13.39
C ALA A 143 1.04 5.86 13.37
N ASN A 144 0.43 7.02 13.68
CA ASN A 144 -1.02 7.18 13.61
C ASN A 144 -1.54 7.06 12.17
N ALA A 145 -0.80 7.55 11.18
CA ALA A 145 -1.18 7.37 9.77
C ALA A 145 -1.20 5.90 9.35
N TYR A 146 -0.25 5.09 9.79
CA TYR A 146 -0.28 3.63 9.60
C TYR A 146 -1.46 2.94 10.30
N LEU A 147 -1.97 3.52 11.38
CA LEU A 147 -3.17 3.05 12.10
C LEU A 147 -4.48 3.58 11.48
N GLY A 148 -4.40 4.33 10.37
CA GLY A 148 -5.56 4.89 9.69
C GLY A 148 -6.09 6.20 10.28
N SER A 149 -5.36 6.81 11.23
CA SER A 149 -5.70 8.11 11.80
C SER A 149 -4.93 9.23 11.09
N TYR A 150 -5.64 10.00 10.28
CA TYR A 150 -5.07 11.08 9.45
C TYR A 150 -5.37 12.47 10.02
N ASP A 151 -5.20 12.65 11.32
CA ASP A 151 -5.51 13.89 12.02
C ASP A 151 -4.40 14.94 11.83
N PRO A 152 -4.66 16.09 11.15
CA PRO A 152 -3.66 17.12 10.90
C PRO A 152 -3.30 17.91 12.15
N SER A 153 -4.15 17.92 13.19
CA SER A 153 -3.87 18.61 14.45
C SER A 153 -2.67 18.06 15.21
N ARG A 154 -2.30 16.81 14.89
CA ARG A 154 -1.14 16.14 15.48
C ARG A 154 0.19 16.55 14.87
N ILE A 155 0.18 17.20 13.69
CA ILE A 155 1.41 17.67 13.05
C ILE A 155 2.01 18.77 13.89
N PRO A 156 3.29 18.70 14.27
CA PRO A 156 3.93 19.77 14.99
C PRO A 156 3.86 21.07 14.17
N ALA A 157 3.41 22.16 14.79
CA ALA A 157 3.59 23.50 14.22
C ALA A 157 5.08 23.83 14.33
N ALA A 158 5.83 23.49 13.30
CA ALA A 158 7.27 23.61 13.35
C ALA A 158 7.74 24.95 12.78
N ALA A 159 8.59 25.62 13.57
CA ALA A 159 9.53 26.62 13.06
C ALA A 159 10.72 25.90 12.40
N ASP A 160 11.60 26.66 11.74
CA ASP A 160 12.85 26.10 11.22
C ASP A 160 13.61 25.33 12.32
N PRO A 161 14.22 24.17 12.01
CA PRO A 161 14.47 23.60 10.67
C PRO A 161 13.38 22.63 10.16
N TYR A 162 12.28 22.40 10.90
CA TYR A 162 11.29 21.35 10.58
C TYR A 162 10.07 21.83 9.81
N ARG A 163 10.06 23.09 9.34
CA ARG A 163 8.91 23.67 8.63
C ARG A 163 8.51 22.88 7.39
N GLU A 164 9.49 22.51 6.58
CA GLU A 164 9.28 21.73 5.36
C GLU A 164 8.76 20.31 5.68
N LEU A 165 9.31 19.65 6.70
CA LEU A 165 8.84 18.36 7.17
C LEU A 165 7.37 18.41 7.64
N SER A 166 6.98 19.48 8.33
CA SER A 166 5.57 19.69 8.74
C SER A 166 4.66 19.86 7.53
N ALA A 167 5.08 20.63 6.53
CA ALA A 167 4.34 20.80 5.27
C ALA A 167 4.24 19.46 4.52
N TYR A 168 5.33 18.71 4.46
CA TYR A 168 5.39 17.39 3.83
C TYR A 168 4.43 16.39 4.48
N GLN A 169 4.44 16.28 5.82
CA GLN A 169 3.48 15.43 6.54
C GLN A 169 2.05 15.91 6.36
N GLY A 170 1.83 17.22 6.36
CA GLY A 170 0.52 17.83 6.10
C GLY A 170 -0.02 17.47 4.73
N GLY A 171 0.81 17.54 3.71
CA GLY A 171 0.48 17.11 2.35
C GLY A 171 0.13 15.63 2.27
N ALA A 172 0.94 14.77 2.88
CA ALA A 172 0.69 13.34 2.93
C ALA A 172 -0.65 12.99 3.59
N LEU A 173 -0.95 13.58 4.77
CA LEU A 173 -2.23 13.36 5.45
C LEU A 173 -3.41 13.93 4.65
N ALA A 174 -3.23 15.05 3.95
CA ALA A 174 -4.26 15.62 3.07
C ALA A 174 -4.56 14.67 1.89
N LEU A 175 -3.54 14.08 1.30
CA LEU A 175 -3.71 13.06 0.26
C LEU A 175 -4.46 11.84 0.80
N LEU A 176 -4.04 11.28 1.93
CA LEU A 176 -4.69 10.12 2.55
C LEU A 176 -6.17 10.36 2.85
N ARG A 177 -6.55 11.59 3.22
CA ARG A 177 -7.95 11.99 3.43
C ARG A 177 -8.70 12.34 2.15
N GLY A 178 -8.00 12.53 1.03
CA GLY A 178 -8.59 13.05 -0.20
C GLY A 178 -8.97 14.53 -0.12
N ASP A 179 -8.36 15.31 0.77
CA ASP A 179 -8.63 16.74 0.98
C ASP A 179 -7.74 17.60 0.06
N LYS A 180 -8.31 17.98 -1.08
CA LYS A 180 -7.62 18.81 -2.08
C LYS A 180 -7.26 20.21 -1.56
N ALA A 181 -8.08 20.79 -0.69
CA ALA A 181 -7.83 22.14 -0.17
C ALA A 181 -6.62 22.13 0.78
N ALA A 182 -6.59 21.17 1.70
CA ALA A 182 -5.46 20.97 2.61
C ALA A 182 -4.19 20.61 1.84
N TRP A 183 -4.27 19.78 0.78
CA TRP A 183 -3.14 19.47 -0.10
C TRP A 183 -2.56 20.73 -0.72
N ASN A 184 -3.38 21.56 -1.35
CA ASN A 184 -2.92 22.80 -1.99
C ASN A 184 -2.29 23.79 -0.99
N ALA A 185 -2.72 23.77 0.26
CA ALA A 185 -2.12 24.60 1.32
C ALA A 185 -0.73 24.06 1.71
N ALA A 186 -0.62 22.75 1.92
CA ALA A 186 0.62 22.09 2.33
C ALA A 186 1.71 22.13 1.24
N GLN A 187 1.33 21.92 -0.03
CA GLN A 187 2.24 21.94 -1.18
C GLN A 187 3.01 23.27 -1.32
N ARG A 188 2.46 24.40 -0.86
CA ARG A 188 3.17 25.70 -0.88
C ARG A 188 4.41 25.72 -0.01
N GLY A 189 4.54 24.79 0.92
CA GLY A 189 5.70 24.65 1.80
C GLY A 189 6.76 23.69 1.27
N PHE A 190 6.58 23.11 0.09
CA PHE A 190 7.56 22.22 -0.56
C PHE A 190 8.64 23.05 -1.24
N SER A 191 9.89 22.69 -1.02
CA SER A 191 11.03 23.38 -1.65
C SER A 191 11.59 22.59 -2.84
N HIS A 192 11.46 21.27 -2.83
CA HIS A 192 12.10 20.32 -3.75
C HIS A 192 13.63 20.36 -3.76
N GLU A 193 14.23 21.17 -2.91
CA GLU A 193 15.69 21.38 -2.82
C GLU A 193 16.32 20.46 -1.77
N ASP A 194 15.57 20.09 -0.75
CA ASP A 194 16.04 19.18 0.29
C ASP A 194 16.29 17.80 -0.28
N TYR A 195 17.49 17.26 -0.01
CA TYR A 195 17.92 15.95 -0.52
C TYR A 195 17.05 14.80 0.02
N VAL A 196 16.53 14.95 1.23
CA VAL A 196 15.75 13.90 1.92
C VAL A 196 14.26 13.97 1.57
N LEU A 197 13.70 15.18 1.46
CA LEU A 197 12.27 15.42 1.24
C LEU A 197 11.90 15.53 -0.24
N GLY A 198 12.78 16.12 -1.07
CA GLY A 198 12.44 16.53 -2.43
C GLY A 198 11.98 15.41 -3.35
N GLU A 199 12.51 14.19 -3.22
CA GLU A 199 12.01 13.05 -4.00
C GLU A 199 10.61 12.63 -3.54
N GLY A 200 10.38 12.59 -2.24
CA GLY A 200 9.06 12.30 -1.67
C GLY A 200 8.01 13.34 -2.06
N GLU A 201 8.38 14.62 -2.10
CA GLU A 201 7.51 15.72 -2.53
C GLU A 201 7.07 15.55 -3.98
N ARG A 202 7.99 15.22 -4.89
CA ARG A 202 7.69 14.95 -6.31
C ARG A 202 6.72 13.77 -6.48
N ILE A 203 6.95 12.70 -5.73
CA ILE A 203 6.08 11.51 -5.76
C ILE A 203 4.69 11.86 -5.24
N MET A 204 4.57 12.62 -4.14
CA MET A 204 3.28 13.07 -3.63
C MET A 204 2.55 13.99 -4.61
N GLU A 205 3.27 14.85 -5.33
CA GLU A 205 2.67 15.67 -6.38
C GLU A 205 2.14 14.85 -7.56
N GLU A 206 2.84 13.79 -7.96
CA GLU A 206 2.35 12.88 -9.00
C GLU A 206 1.09 12.15 -8.55
N ILE A 207 1.07 11.64 -7.31
CA ILE A 207 -0.13 11.05 -6.72
C ILE A 207 -1.28 12.07 -6.66
N ALA A 208 -1.01 13.32 -6.26
CA ALA A 208 -2.01 14.37 -6.22
C ALA A 208 -2.60 14.68 -7.59
N ARG A 209 -1.77 14.72 -8.65
CA ARG A 209 -2.24 14.92 -10.02
C ARG A 209 -3.19 13.82 -10.47
N THR A 210 -2.87 12.56 -10.16
CA THR A 210 -3.74 11.42 -10.51
C THR A 210 -5.00 11.40 -9.66
N ARG A 211 -4.90 11.64 -8.36
CA ARG A 211 -6.00 11.57 -7.39
C ARG A 211 -7.01 12.70 -7.56
N PHE A 212 -6.56 13.92 -7.76
CA PHE A 212 -7.41 15.11 -7.87
C PHE A 212 -7.70 15.57 -9.29
N GLY A 213 -6.87 15.20 -10.26
CA GLY A 213 -7.02 15.56 -11.68
C GLY A 213 -7.48 14.40 -12.55
N GLY A 214 -7.27 13.17 -12.11
CA GLY A 214 -7.64 11.97 -12.87
C GLY A 214 -9.15 11.76 -12.93
N ARG A 215 -9.65 11.42 -14.13
CA ARG A 215 -11.06 11.03 -14.27
C ARG A 215 -11.25 9.61 -13.76
N GLN A 216 -11.82 9.49 -12.57
CA GLN A 216 -12.17 8.17 -12.04
C GLN A 216 -13.18 7.46 -12.93
N LYS A 217 -12.95 6.19 -13.21
CA LYS A 217 -13.90 5.35 -13.95
C LYS A 217 -15.13 5.15 -13.10
N LYS A 218 -16.32 5.30 -13.72
CA LYS A 218 -17.59 5.16 -13.01
C LYS A 218 -18.09 3.72 -13.13
N ALA A 219 -18.23 3.02 -12.01
CA ALA A 219 -18.67 1.63 -11.98
C ALA A 219 -20.07 1.43 -12.64
N TRP A 220 -21.02 2.35 -12.41
CA TRP A 220 -22.33 2.28 -13.03
C TRP A 220 -22.26 2.37 -14.57
N ALA A 221 -21.31 3.17 -15.11
CA ALA A 221 -21.14 3.30 -16.56
C ALA A 221 -20.61 1.99 -17.16
N ALA A 222 -19.76 1.25 -16.46
CA ALA A 222 -19.32 -0.07 -16.90
C ALA A 222 -20.46 -1.08 -16.96
N GLY A 223 -21.35 -1.09 -15.96
CA GLY A 223 -22.56 -1.92 -15.97
C GLY A 223 -23.46 -1.57 -17.14
N LEU A 224 -23.71 -0.28 -17.38
CA LEU A 224 -24.54 0.19 -18.48
C LEU A 224 -23.96 -0.17 -19.86
N LEU A 225 -22.64 0.02 -20.04
CA LEU A 225 -21.97 -0.40 -21.26
C LEU A 225 -22.12 -1.90 -21.51
N SER A 226 -21.96 -2.72 -20.49
CA SER A 226 -22.14 -4.18 -20.62
C SER A 226 -23.59 -4.63 -20.81
N ALA A 227 -24.56 -3.80 -20.44
CA ALA A 227 -25.97 -4.03 -20.77
C ALA A 227 -26.26 -3.78 -22.27
N VAL A 228 -25.53 -2.87 -22.93
CA VAL A 228 -25.70 -2.63 -24.37
C VAL A 228 -24.87 -3.64 -25.17
N VAL A 229 -23.60 -3.82 -24.83
CA VAL A 229 -22.68 -4.76 -25.48
C VAL A 229 -22.01 -5.61 -24.39
N PRO A 230 -22.34 -6.91 -24.29
CA PRO A 230 -21.74 -7.79 -23.29
C PRO A 230 -20.22 -7.72 -23.31
N GLY A 231 -19.61 -7.53 -22.12
CA GLY A 231 -18.15 -7.45 -21.96
C GLY A 231 -17.53 -6.06 -22.17
N SER A 232 -18.23 -5.08 -22.77
CA SER A 232 -17.68 -3.75 -23.02
C SER A 232 -17.36 -2.97 -21.72
N GLY A 233 -18.08 -3.19 -20.66
CA GLY A 233 -17.79 -2.60 -19.34
C GLY A 233 -16.50 -3.14 -18.73
N LYS A 234 -16.15 -4.40 -18.96
CA LYS A 234 -14.85 -4.96 -18.54
C LYS A 234 -13.70 -4.38 -19.36
N ILE A 235 -13.92 -4.16 -20.67
CA ILE A 235 -12.96 -3.43 -21.53
C ILE A 235 -12.76 -2.01 -21.01
N TYR A 236 -13.85 -1.32 -20.64
CA TYR A 236 -13.78 0.01 -20.01
C TYR A 236 -13.01 -0.01 -18.68
N ALA A 237 -13.12 -1.08 -17.90
CA ALA A 237 -12.32 -1.28 -16.70
C ALA A 237 -10.81 -1.44 -17.00
N GLY A 238 -10.43 -1.81 -18.23
CA GLY A 238 -9.06 -2.12 -18.63
C GLY A 238 -8.80 -3.64 -18.75
N ARG A 239 -9.80 -4.47 -18.46
CA ARG A 239 -9.71 -5.95 -18.50
C ARG A 239 -10.17 -6.48 -19.85
N VAL A 240 -9.40 -6.17 -20.91
CA VAL A 240 -9.78 -6.47 -22.32
C VAL A 240 -10.02 -7.97 -22.53
N GLY A 241 -9.14 -8.83 -22.03
CA GLY A 241 -9.28 -10.30 -22.18
C GLY A 241 -10.57 -10.84 -21.57
N GLU A 242 -10.91 -10.38 -20.37
CA GLU A 242 -12.17 -10.76 -19.70
C GLU A 242 -13.40 -10.20 -20.42
N GLY A 243 -13.30 -9.01 -21.00
CA GLY A 243 -14.37 -8.39 -21.78
C GLY A 243 -14.67 -9.17 -23.05
N VAL A 244 -13.63 -9.56 -23.82
CA VAL A 244 -13.77 -10.37 -25.02
C VAL A 244 -14.34 -11.75 -24.68
N SER A 245 -13.86 -12.41 -23.64
CA SER A 245 -14.38 -13.70 -23.18
C SER A 245 -15.86 -13.61 -22.81
N ALA A 246 -16.26 -12.57 -22.08
CA ALA A 246 -17.67 -12.35 -21.72
C ALA A 246 -18.54 -12.12 -22.95
N PHE A 247 -18.06 -11.33 -23.92
CA PHE A 247 -18.75 -11.11 -25.18
C PHE A 247 -18.98 -12.41 -25.95
N LEU A 248 -17.94 -13.22 -26.11
CA LEU A 248 -18.02 -14.51 -26.79
C LEU A 248 -18.97 -15.48 -26.08
N THR A 249 -18.88 -15.57 -24.75
CA THR A 249 -19.75 -16.46 -23.95
C THR A 249 -21.22 -16.09 -24.08
N VAL A 250 -21.56 -14.84 -23.81
CA VAL A 250 -22.95 -14.37 -23.89
C VAL A 250 -23.47 -14.41 -25.34
N GLY A 251 -22.63 -14.00 -26.30
CA GLY A 251 -22.98 -14.04 -27.73
C GLY A 251 -23.27 -15.47 -28.22
N THR A 252 -22.40 -16.43 -27.89
CA THR A 252 -22.59 -17.84 -28.25
C THR A 252 -23.86 -18.41 -27.63
N LEU A 253 -24.12 -18.15 -26.35
CA LEU A 253 -25.37 -18.60 -25.68
C LEU A 253 -26.60 -17.96 -26.32
N GLY A 254 -26.51 -16.67 -26.70
CA GLY A 254 -27.58 -15.99 -27.41
C GLY A 254 -27.90 -16.63 -28.76
N VAL A 255 -26.87 -16.94 -29.56
CA VAL A 255 -27.03 -17.64 -30.84
C VAL A 255 -27.64 -19.03 -30.65
N ILE A 256 -27.14 -19.81 -29.68
CA ILE A 256 -27.70 -21.13 -29.36
C ILE A 256 -29.19 -21.01 -28.96
N THR A 257 -29.52 -20.06 -28.11
CA THR A 257 -30.92 -19.82 -27.68
C THR A 257 -31.82 -19.48 -28.88
N ALA A 258 -31.37 -18.61 -29.76
CA ALA A 258 -32.12 -18.21 -30.95
C ALA A 258 -32.29 -19.38 -31.95
N GLU A 259 -31.29 -20.23 -32.11
CA GLU A 259 -31.37 -21.42 -32.95
C GLU A 259 -32.37 -22.46 -32.38
N GLN A 260 -32.29 -22.72 -31.06
CA GLN A 260 -33.26 -23.61 -30.37
C GLN A 260 -34.71 -23.08 -30.50
N TRP A 261 -34.89 -21.77 -30.33
CA TRP A 261 -36.21 -21.14 -30.49
C TRP A 261 -36.79 -21.35 -31.90
N LYS A 262 -35.98 -21.20 -32.95
CA LYS A 262 -36.41 -21.38 -34.35
C LYS A 262 -36.76 -22.83 -34.66
N HIS A 263 -36.06 -23.80 -34.08
CA HIS A 263 -36.27 -25.22 -34.41
C HIS A 263 -37.27 -25.94 -33.53
N HIS A 264 -37.41 -25.54 -32.28
CA HIS A 264 -38.22 -26.27 -31.30
C HIS A 264 -39.35 -25.42 -30.66
N GLY A 265 -39.34 -24.11 -30.93
CA GLY A 265 -40.30 -23.18 -30.32
C GLY A 265 -39.88 -22.70 -28.92
N GLY A 266 -40.59 -21.66 -28.44
CA GLY A 266 -40.21 -20.99 -27.15
C GLY A 266 -40.53 -21.80 -25.90
N SER A 267 -41.46 -22.76 -25.96
CA SER A 267 -41.88 -23.59 -24.83
C SER A 267 -41.08 -24.89 -24.67
N ASP A 268 -40.18 -25.20 -25.61
CA ASP A 268 -39.35 -26.40 -25.50
C ASP A 268 -38.33 -26.25 -24.38
N TRP A 269 -38.14 -27.34 -23.62
CA TRP A 269 -37.23 -27.33 -22.47
C TRP A 269 -35.77 -26.95 -22.85
N ARG A 270 -35.33 -27.26 -24.07
CA ARG A 270 -33.97 -26.91 -24.57
C ARG A 270 -33.82 -25.41 -24.76
N THR A 271 -34.86 -24.77 -25.32
CA THR A 271 -34.93 -23.32 -25.49
C THR A 271 -34.93 -22.61 -24.12
N LEU A 272 -35.76 -23.14 -23.19
CA LEU A 272 -35.85 -22.58 -21.84
C LEU A 272 -34.52 -22.72 -21.08
N LEU A 273 -33.86 -23.87 -21.19
CA LEU A 273 -32.55 -24.08 -20.57
C LEU A 273 -31.47 -23.14 -21.14
N ALA A 274 -31.36 -23.07 -22.48
CA ALA A 274 -30.38 -22.19 -23.15
C ALA A 274 -30.65 -20.72 -22.84
N GLY A 275 -31.92 -20.30 -22.88
CA GLY A 275 -32.32 -18.92 -22.57
C GLY A 275 -32.10 -18.55 -21.11
N SER A 276 -32.37 -19.44 -20.17
CA SER A 276 -32.10 -19.23 -18.76
C SER A 276 -30.57 -19.07 -18.49
N LEU A 277 -29.79 -19.93 -19.11
CA LEU A 277 -28.32 -19.85 -19.00
C LEU A 277 -27.77 -18.58 -19.63
N CYS A 278 -28.27 -18.20 -20.81
CA CYS A 278 -27.89 -16.92 -21.46
C CYS A 278 -28.24 -15.73 -20.56
N THR A 279 -29.43 -15.69 -19.99
CA THR A 279 -29.89 -14.63 -19.10
C THR A 279 -29.02 -14.56 -17.84
N PHE A 280 -28.72 -15.71 -17.25
CA PHE A 280 -27.84 -15.77 -16.08
C PHE A 280 -26.45 -15.19 -16.36
N PHE A 281 -25.80 -15.62 -17.43
CA PHE A 281 -24.49 -15.09 -17.82
C PHE A 281 -24.52 -13.61 -18.23
N TYR A 282 -25.62 -13.17 -18.87
CA TYR A 282 -25.80 -11.77 -19.24
C TYR A 282 -25.92 -10.86 -18.01
N ILE A 283 -26.75 -11.22 -17.03
CA ILE A 283 -26.89 -10.48 -15.77
C ILE A 283 -25.56 -10.49 -15.01
N GLY A 284 -24.93 -11.67 -14.91
CA GLY A 284 -23.60 -11.83 -14.28
C GLY A 284 -22.53 -10.97 -14.95
N ASN A 285 -22.57 -10.81 -16.27
CA ASN A 285 -21.63 -9.95 -16.98
C ASN A 285 -21.86 -8.46 -16.69
N ILE A 286 -23.09 -7.98 -16.58
CA ILE A 286 -23.43 -6.60 -16.20
C ILE A 286 -22.89 -6.29 -14.80
N TYR A 287 -23.25 -7.15 -13.84
CA TYR A 287 -22.79 -7.00 -12.45
C TYR A 287 -21.28 -7.12 -12.30
N GLY A 288 -20.68 -8.11 -12.97
CA GLY A 288 -19.23 -8.30 -12.98
C GLY A 288 -18.48 -7.12 -13.59
N SER A 289 -19.04 -6.43 -14.57
CA SER A 289 -18.44 -5.21 -15.15
C SER A 289 -18.51 -4.02 -14.20
N TYR A 290 -19.62 -3.85 -13.48
CA TYR A 290 -19.73 -2.88 -12.39
C TYR A 290 -18.65 -3.13 -11.32
N LEU A 291 -18.56 -4.38 -10.86
CA LEU A 291 -17.62 -4.78 -9.82
C LEU A 291 -16.15 -4.64 -10.26
N SER A 292 -15.85 -4.94 -11.53
CA SER A 292 -14.49 -4.79 -12.08
C SER A 292 -13.96 -3.35 -11.97
N VAL A 293 -14.78 -2.34 -12.23
CA VAL A 293 -14.37 -0.93 -12.09
C VAL A 293 -14.26 -0.52 -10.62
N SER A 294 -15.14 -1.02 -9.76
CA SER A 294 -15.07 -0.75 -8.32
C SER A 294 -13.75 -1.28 -7.73
N ILE A 295 -13.44 -2.54 -8.01
CA ILE A 295 -12.19 -3.18 -7.56
C ILE A 295 -10.96 -2.43 -8.08
N GLU A 296 -10.93 -2.07 -9.37
CA GLU A 296 -9.81 -1.33 -9.96
C GLU A 296 -9.58 0.03 -9.29
N ASN A 297 -10.66 0.75 -8.96
CA ASN A 297 -10.56 2.02 -8.25
C ASN A 297 -10.03 1.83 -6.82
N ASP A 298 -10.51 0.80 -6.11
CA ASP A 298 -10.09 0.50 -4.73
C ASP A 298 -8.64 0.01 -4.68
N GLU A 299 -8.22 -0.84 -5.60
CA GLU A 299 -6.84 -1.31 -5.74
C GLU A 299 -5.89 -0.13 -6.00
N ARG A 300 -6.26 0.78 -6.91
CA ARG A 300 -5.48 1.98 -7.19
C ARG A 300 -5.37 2.88 -5.95
N LEU A 301 -6.47 3.13 -5.25
CA LEU A 301 -6.47 3.96 -4.05
C LEU A 301 -5.60 3.34 -2.95
N THR A 302 -5.67 2.03 -2.78
CA THR A 302 -4.85 1.29 -1.81
C THR A 302 -3.37 1.35 -2.15
N ALA A 303 -3.02 1.20 -3.43
CA ALA A 303 -1.63 1.32 -3.90
C ALA A 303 -1.08 2.74 -3.68
N GLU A 304 -1.87 3.79 -4.02
CA GLU A 304 -1.50 5.19 -3.77
C GLU A 304 -1.31 5.45 -2.26
N ASN A 305 -2.22 4.97 -1.41
CA ASN A 305 -2.12 5.14 0.04
C ASN A 305 -0.88 4.42 0.61
N THR A 306 -0.59 3.22 0.14
CA THR A 306 0.60 2.47 0.55
C THR A 306 1.88 3.21 0.18
N LEU A 307 1.92 3.79 -1.03
CA LEU A 307 3.06 4.57 -1.50
C LEU A 307 3.25 5.85 -0.67
N ILE A 308 2.16 6.56 -0.34
CA ILE A 308 2.20 7.75 0.53
C ILE A 308 2.76 7.38 1.90
N LEU A 309 2.25 6.32 2.54
CA LEU A 309 2.72 5.88 3.86
C LEU A 309 4.20 5.49 3.84
N TYR A 310 4.65 4.81 2.79
CA TYR A 310 6.05 4.44 2.61
C TYR A 310 6.94 5.67 2.53
N HIS A 311 6.63 6.65 1.68
CA HIS A 311 7.41 7.88 1.53
C HIS A 311 7.29 8.79 2.76
N LEU A 312 6.19 8.76 3.49
CA LEU A 312 6.02 9.51 4.73
C LEU A 312 7.02 9.08 5.82
N HIS A 313 7.43 7.81 5.82
CA HIS A 313 8.35 7.26 6.82
C HIS A 313 9.84 7.52 6.49
N ILE A 314 10.21 7.50 5.19
CA ILE A 314 11.63 7.58 4.75
C ILE A 314 12.39 8.78 5.33
N PRO A 315 11.87 10.02 5.26
CA PRO A 315 12.60 11.19 5.73
C PRO A 315 12.95 11.14 7.22
N LEU A 316 12.10 10.54 8.04
CA LEU A 316 12.31 10.49 9.48
C LEU A 316 13.55 9.66 9.86
N ARG A 317 13.85 8.62 9.09
CA ARG A 317 15.05 7.79 9.29
C ARG A 317 16.35 8.57 9.02
N SER A 318 16.30 9.54 8.13
CA SER A 318 17.47 10.34 7.73
C SER A 318 17.63 11.59 8.60
N LEU A 319 16.53 12.24 8.97
CA LEU A 319 16.55 13.49 9.74
C LEU A 319 16.77 13.25 11.24
N PHE A 320 16.32 12.12 11.78
CA PHE A 320 16.39 11.82 13.22
C PHE A 320 17.19 10.54 13.47
N ARG A 321 18.47 10.60 13.12
CA ARG A 321 19.45 9.52 13.39
C ARG A 321 19.88 9.47 14.84
#